data_b01fe1785e200e3029d1dfa04d0f424d
#
_entry.id   b01fe1785e200e3029d1dfa04d0f424d
#
_cell.length_a   1.000
_cell.length_b   1.000
_cell.length_c   1.000
_cell.angle_alpha   90.00
_cell.angle_beta   90.00
_cell.angle_gamma   90.00
#
_symmetry.space_group_name_H-M   'P 1'
#
loop_
_entity.id
_entity.type
_entity.pdbx_description
1 polymer ?
#
loop_
_entity_poly.entity_id
_entity_poly.type
_entity_poly.pdbx_seq_one_letter_code
_entity_poly.pdbx_strand_id
1 'polypeptide(L)'
;EIDGFVFLAGVYWPMSAREWKGPEATQMVDINFTGAVRTLGHVVPGMVARDAGQSVITGALSGFRGVPGAIGYGASKAACMSLAESMHYDLKKTGVDVQLINPGYVRTRLTDKNEITMPFIMEPEEAATRFVEAMNTNRFKTNYPWAFGTFFRSTMFMPDWMYYRVFG
;
A
#
# COMPACT_ATOMS: atom_id res chain seq x y z
N GLU A 1 -8.02 -19.20 -16.21
CA GLU A 1 -8.22 -17.76 -16.45
C GLU A 1 -8.39 -17.07 -15.11
N ILE A 2 -7.78 -15.89 -14.91
CA ILE A 2 -7.82 -15.13 -13.64
C ILE A 2 -8.55 -13.82 -13.91
N ASP A 3 -9.78 -13.68 -13.39
CA ASP A 3 -10.62 -12.50 -13.59
C ASP A 3 -10.27 -11.37 -12.61
N GLY A 4 -9.85 -11.70 -11.40
CA GLY A 4 -9.43 -10.75 -10.38
C GLY A 4 -8.15 -11.17 -9.68
N PHE A 5 -7.29 -10.22 -9.39
CA PHE A 5 -6.05 -10.41 -8.65
C PHE A 5 -5.93 -9.39 -7.52
N VAL A 6 -5.69 -9.86 -6.32
CA VAL A 6 -5.49 -9.01 -5.14
C VAL A 6 -4.13 -9.29 -4.52
N PHE A 7 -3.24 -8.30 -4.54
CA PHE A 7 -1.94 -8.42 -3.89
C PHE A 7 -2.01 -7.90 -2.44
N LEU A 8 -2.06 -8.85 -1.50
CA LEU A 8 -2.09 -8.58 -0.05
C LEU A 8 -0.80 -8.99 0.67
N ALA A 9 0.11 -9.69 -0.01
CA ALA A 9 1.34 -10.14 0.62
C ALA A 9 2.14 -8.96 1.17
N GLY A 10 2.64 -9.11 2.39
CA GLY A 10 3.44 -8.07 3.01
C GLY A 10 4.03 -8.50 4.33
N VAL A 11 5.21 -7.98 4.61
CA VAL A 11 5.93 -8.14 5.88
C VAL A 11 6.37 -6.78 6.39
N TYR A 12 6.57 -6.69 7.69
CA TYR A 12 7.01 -5.47 8.35
C TYR A 12 7.95 -5.80 9.52
N TRP A 13 9.04 -5.06 9.58
CA TRP A 13 9.94 -4.99 10.72
C TRP A 13 10.24 -3.52 10.99
N PRO A 14 9.90 -3.00 12.19
CA PRO A 14 10.25 -1.64 12.57
C PRO A 14 11.77 -1.52 12.66
N MET A 15 12.31 -0.45 12.07
CA MET A 15 13.71 -0.11 12.16
C MET A 15 13.95 1.36 11.86
N SER A 16 14.91 1.95 12.56
CA SER A 16 15.41 3.29 12.28
C SER A 16 16.69 3.25 11.43
N ALA A 17 17.06 4.39 10.85
CA ALA A 17 18.34 4.50 10.15
C ALA A 17 19.56 4.31 11.07
N ARG A 18 19.38 4.51 12.38
CA ARG A 18 20.45 4.31 13.37
C ARG A 18 20.62 2.82 13.71
N GLU A 19 19.59 2.02 13.51
CA GLU A 19 19.56 0.57 13.80
C GLU A 19 19.17 -0.18 12.52
N TRP A 20 19.95 0.02 11.47
CA TRP A 20 19.71 -0.56 10.17
C TRP A 20 19.87 -2.07 10.18
N LYS A 21 18.78 -2.77 9.87
CA LYS A 21 18.75 -4.23 9.71
C LYS A 21 18.64 -4.57 8.22
N GLY A 22 19.80 -4.72 7.57
CA GLY A 22 19.90 -4.89 6.12
C GLY A 22 19.07 -6.07 5.58
N PRO A 23 19.16 -7.28 6.15
CA PRO A 23 18.38 -8.42 5.71
C PRO A 23 16.86 -8.16 5.75
N GLU A 24 16.34 -7.61 6.87
CA GLU A 24 14.91 -7.32 7.02
C GLU A 24 14.46 -6.19 6.08
N ALA A 25 15.28 -5.16 5.87
CA ALA A 25 14.98 -4.09 4.93
C ALA A 25 14.86 -4.62 3.50
N THR A 26 15.80 -5.46 3.06
CA THR A 26 15.78 -6.12 1.76
C THR A 26 14.57 -7.03 1.61
N GLN A 27 14.27 -7.83 2.64
CA GLN A 27 13.14 -8.74 2.62
C GLN A 27 11.80 -8.01 2.54
N MET A 28 11.66 -6.84 3.20
CA MET A 28 10.46 -6.00 3.03
C MET A 28 10.29 -5.53 1.59
N VAL A 29 11.37 -5.10 0.93
CA VAL A 29 11.31 -4.69 -0.48
C VAL A 29 11.00 -5.89 -1.37
N ASP A 30 11.66 -7.03 -1.16
CA ASP A 30 11.47 -8.21 -2.00
C ASP A 30 10.05 -8.78 -1.90
N ILE A 31 9.51 -8.94 -0.70
CA ILE A 31 8.16 -9.50 -0.51
C ILE A 31 7.09 -8.48 -0.90
N ASN A 32 7.17 -7.24 -0.37
CA ASN A 32 6.08 -6.27 -0.51
C ASN A 32 6.01 -5.68 -1.91
N PHE A 33 7.13 -5.47 -2.59
CA PHE A 33 7.19 -4.81 -3.89
C PHE A 33 7.63 -5.74 -5.02
N THR A 34 8.80 -6.37 -4.92
CA THR A 34 9.29 -7.25 -5.99
C THR A 34 8.36 -8.43 -6.19
N GLY A 35 7.77 -8.96 -5.11
CA GLY A 35 6.72 -9.97 -5.16
C GLY A 35 5.50 -9.51 -5.95
N ALA A 36 5.05 -8.25 -5.75
CA ALA A 36 3.96 -7.67 -6.54
C ALA A 36 4.33 -7.61 -8.03
N VAL A 37 5.51 -7.09 -8.36
CA VAL A 37 5.97 -6.97 -9.75
C VAL A 37 6.04 -8.34 -10.43
N ARG A 38 6.60 -9.35 -9.76
CA ARG A 38 6.71 -10.72 -10.30
C ARG A 38 5.34 -11.33 -10.57
N THR A 39 4.40 -11.23 -9.63
CA THR A 39 3.07 -11.82 -9.79
C THR A 39 2.24 -11.08 -10.84
N LEU A 40 2.27 -9.74 -10.85
CA LEU A 40 1.60 -8.94 -11.86
C LEU A 40 2.11 -9.23 -13.28
N GLY A 41 3.41 -9.49 -13.44
CA GLY A 41 4.00 -9.90 -14.73
C GLY A 41 3.42 -11.16 -15.31
N HIS A 42 2.84 -12.05 -14.49
CA HIS A 42 2.16 -13.27 -14.95
C HIS A 42 0.65 -13.08 -15.13
N VAL A 43 0.03 -12.14 -14.44
CA VAL A 43 -1.43 -11.97 -14.43
C VAL A 43 -1.89 -10.92 -15.45
N VAL A 44 -1.24 -9.75 -15.45
CA VAL A 44 -1.66 -8.58 -16.25
C VAL A 44 -1.65 -8.85 -17.76
N PRO A 45 -0.64 -9.55 -18.36
CA PRO A 45 -0.68 -9.83 -19.79
C PRO A 45 -1.93 -10.59 -20.25
N GLY A 46 -2.41 -11.53 -19.44
CA GLY A 46 -3.63 -12.26 -19.73
C GLY A 46 -4.89 -11.40 -19.63
N MET A 47 -4.95 -10.48 -18.66
CA MET A 47 -6.03 -9.50 -18.54
C MET A 47 -6.06 -8.53 -19.73
N VAL A 48 -4.90 -8.02 -20.13
CA VAL A 48 -4.77 -7.10 -21.28
C VAL A 48 -5.16 -7.79 -22.58
N ALA A 49 -4.73 -9.05 -22.80
CA ALA A 49 -5.03 -9.79 -24.03
C ALA A 49 -6.53 -10.02 -24.26
N ARG A 50 -7.32 -10.12 -23.18
CA ARG A 50 -8.78 -10.31 -23.28
C ARG A 50 -9.56 -9.02 -23.02
N ASP A 51 -8.87 -7.91 -22.77
CA ASP A 51 -9.45 -6.61 -22.44
C ASP A 51 -10.45 -6.68 -21.27
N ALA A 52 -10.14 -7.47 -20.23
CA ALA A 52 -11.00 -7.66 -19.06
C ALA A 52 -10.19 -8.15 -17.85
N GLY A 53 -10.50 -7.62 -16.67
CA GLY A 53 -9.94 -8.07 -15.40
C GLY A 53 -9.83 -6.97 -14.36
N GLN A 54 -9.62 -7.36 -13.10
CA GLN A 54 -9.42 -6.44 -11.98
C GLN A 54 -8.11 -6.75 -11.27
N SER A 55 -7.25 -5.76 -11.12
CA SER A 55 -5.98 -5.86 -10.38
C SER A 55 -5.98 -4.89 -9.21
N VAL A 56 -5.94 -5.42 -7.99
CA VAL A 56 -5.97 -4.64 -6.74
C VAL A 56 -4.61 -4.73 -6.05
N ILE A 57 -3.97 -3.59 -5.85
CA ILE A 57 -2.68 -3.48 -5.17
C ILE A 57 -2.87 -2.84 -3.80
N THR A 58 -2.34 -3.50 -2.77
CA THR A 58 -2.40 -2.98 -1.40
C THR A 58 -1.19 -2.12 -1.10
N GLY A 59 -1.40 -0.81 -1.02
CA GLY A 59 -0.44 0.15 -0.52
C GLY A 59 -0.45 0.25 1.01
N ALA A 60 -0.16 1.43 1.52
CA ALA A 60 -0.33 1.80 2.93
C ALA A 60 -0.28 3.32 3.08
N LEU A 61 -0.84 3.86 4.16
CA LEU A 61 -0.78 5.29 4.42
C LEU A 61 0.68 5.78 4.63
N SER A 62 1.55 4.95 5.21
CA SER A 62 2.98 5.23 5.35
C SER A 62 3.77 5.25 4.02
N GLY A 63 3.14 4.90 2.90
CA GLY A 63 3.72 5.04 1.57
C GLY A 63 3.58 6.45 0.98
N PHE A 64 2.76 7.34 1.54
CA PHE A 64 2.62 8.70 1.04
C PHE A 64 3.86 9.54 1.30
N ARG A 65 4.46 9.41 2.49
CA ARG A 65 5.69 10.11 2.85
C ARG A 65 6.43 9.31 3.91
N GLY A 66 7.78 9.41 3.94
CA GLY A 66 8.61 8.66 4.88
C GLY A 66 8.25 8.96 6.34
N VAL A 67 7.99 7.94 7.12
CA VAL A 67 7.69 8.07 8.56
C VAL A 67 8.80 7.40 9.39
N PRO A 68 9.08 7.91 10.60
CA PRO A 68 10.09 7.30 11.47
C PRO A 68 9.81 5.81 11.73
N GLY A 69 10.86 5.01 11.80
CA GLY A 69 10.75 3.58 12.11
C GLY A 69 10.24 2.67 10.99
N ALA A 70 9.84 3.21 9.83
CA ALA A 70 9.25 2.44 8.74
C ALA A 70 10.07 2.43 7.45
N ILE A 71 11.40 2.48 7.52
CA ILE A 71 12.31 2.70 6.38
C ILE A 71 12.02 1.73 5.22
N GLY A 72 12.20 0.43 5.41
CA GLY A 72 12.00 -0.56 4.35
C GLY A 72 10.54 -0.72 3.98
N TYR A 73 9.64 -0.70 4.96
CA TYR A 73 8.20 -0.83 4.73
C TYR A 73 7.61 0.35 3.97
N GLY A 74 7.86 1.58 4.45
CA GLY A 74 7.37 2.80 3.79
C GLY A 74 7.85 2.90 2.36
N ALA A 75 9.14 2.65 2.12
CA ALA A 75 9.72 2.62 0.78
C ALA A 75 9.05 1.57 -0.13
N SER A 76 8.87 0.33 0.37
CA SER A 76 8.22 -0.74 -0.41
C SER A 76 6.76 -0.42 -0.75
N LYS A 77 6.02 0.20 0.18
CA LYS A 77 4.63 0.60 -0.05
C LYS A 77 4.50 1.83 -0.96
N ALA A 78 5.42 2.78 -0.88
CA ALA A 78 5.51 3.88 -1.83
C ALA A 78 5.76 3.36 -3.27
N ALA A 79 6.64 2.36 -3.42
CA ALA A 79 6.87 1.71 -4.70
C ALA A 79 5.62 1.00 -5.24
N CYS A 80 4.86 0.28 -4.40
CA CYS A 80 3.57 -0.30 -4.78
C CYS A 80 2.56 0.75 -5.23
N MET A 81 2.51 1.90 -4.55
CA MET A 81 1.60 3.00 -4.90
C MET A 81 1.96 3.60 -6.26
N SER A 82 3.23 3.86 -6.51
CA SER A 82 3.73 4.35 -7.80
C SER A 82 3.48 3.36 -8.95
N LEU A 83 3.72 2.07 -8.70
CA LEU A 83 3.41 1.01 -9.66
C LEU A 83 1.93 1.00 -10.05
N ALA A 84 1.03 1.04 -9.05
CA ALA A 84 -0.41 1.06 -9.28
C ALA A 84 -0.86 2.31 -10.06
N GLU A 85 -0.29 3.49 -9.77
CA GLU A 85 -0.58 4.73 -10.48
C GLU A 85 -0.18 4.65 -11.96
N SER A 86 1.01 4.13 -12.26
CA SER A 86 1.48 3.94 -13.63
C SER A 86 0.60 2.94 -14.40
N MET A 87 0.31 1.79 -13.79
CA MET A 87 -0.58 0.79 -14.38
C MET A 87 -1.97 1.33 -14.66
N HIS A 88 -2.56 2.07 -13.71
CA HIS A 88 -3.88 2.69 -13.90
C HIS A 88 -3.86 3.68 -15.06
N TYR A 89 -2.82 4.50 -15.17
CA TYR A 89 -2.69 5.44 -16.28
C TYR A 89 -2.65 4.74 -17.64
N ASP A 90 -1.86 3.70 -17.74
CA ASP A 90 -1.70 2.96 -19.00
C ASP A 90 -2.96 2.17 -19.38
N LEU A 91 -3.68 1.62 -18.40
CA LEU A 91 -4.82 0.73 -18.62
C LEU A 91 -6.20 1.40 -18.51
N LYS A 92 -6.29 2.68 -18.14
CA LYS A 92 -7.57 3.40 -17.89
C LYS A 92 -8.54 3.48 -19.08
N LYS A 93 -8.10 3.14 -20.28
CA LYS A 93 -8.92 3.09 -21.51
C LYS A 93 -9.17 1.67 -22.01
N THR A 94 -8.87 0.69 -21.20
CA THR A 94 -9.08 -0.74 -21.47
C THR A 94 -10.17 -1.29 -20.55
N GLY A 95 -10.56 -2.54 -20.76
CA GLY A 95 -11.45 -3.26 -19.86
C GLY A 95 -10.75 -3.81 -18.59
N VAL A 96 -9.48 -3.44 -18.35
CA VAL A 96 -8.74 -3.85 -17.15
C VAL A 96 -8.83 -2.78 -16.09
N ASP A 97 -9.47 -3.08 -14.95
CA ASP A 97 -9.53 -2.18 -13.80
C ASP A 97 -8.31 -2.36 -12.90
N VAL A 98 -7.67 -1.24 -12.56
CA VAL A 98 -6.54 -1.19 -11.61
C VAL A 98 -6.94 -0.36 -10.42
N GLN A 99 -6.85 -0.96 -9.23
CA GLN A 99 -7.19 -0.29 -7.98
C GLN A 99 -6.02 -0.29 -6.99
N LEU A 100 -5.87 0.81 -6.27
CA LEU A 100 -4.93 1.00 -5.17
C LEU A 100 -5.72 1.22 -3.88
N ILE A 101 -5.55 0.30 -2.93
CA ILE A 101 -6.19 0.40 -1.62
C ILE A 101 -5.11 0.59 -0.55
N ASN A 102 -5.20 1.69 0.20
CA ASN A 102 -4.26 2.05 1.26
C ASN A 102 -4.95 1.97 2.63
N PRO A 103 -4.84 0.85 3.33
CA PRO A 103 -5.32 0.73 4.71
C PRO A 103 -4.48 1.58 5.67
N GLY A 104 -5.12 2.05 6.74
CA GLY A 104 -4.44 2.49 7.95
C GLY A 104 -3.99 1.31 8.80
N TYR A 105 -3.94 1.51 10.12
CA TYR A 105 -3.59 0.43 11.04
C TYR A 105 -4.70 -0.61 11.13
N VAL A 106 -4.33 -1.87 10.98
CA VAL A 106 -5.21 -3.03 11.17
C VAL A 106 -4.56 -3.94 12.21
N ARG A 107 -5.32 -4.39 13.21
CA ARG A 107 -4.84 -5.27 14.27
C ARG A 107 -4.45 -6.62 13.70
N THR A 108 -3.16 -6.84 13.50
CA THR A 108 -2.58 -8.04 12.91
C THR A 108 -1.19 -8.27 13.48
N ARG A 109 -0.62 -9.43 13.22
CA ARG A 109 0.78 -9.74 13.58
C ARG A 109 1.81 -8.73 13.05
N LEU A 110 1.48 -7.94 12.02
CA LEU A 110 2.34 -6.86 11.55
C LEU A 110 2.33 -5.67 12.53
N THR A 111 1.16 -5.27 12.99
CA THR A 111 0.98 -4.13 13.91
C THR A 111 1.35 -4.46 15.35
N ASP A 112 1.31 -5.74 15.74
CA ASP A 112 1.77 -6.19 17.08
C ASP A 112 3.25 -5.89 17.34
N LYS A 113 4.02 -5.63 16.28
CA LYS A 113 5.44 -5.24 16.37
C LYS A 113 5.65 -3.76 16.66
N ASN A 114 4.60 -2.94 16.65
CA ASN A 114 4.69 -1.52 16.89
C ASN A 114 4.63 -1.21 18.39
N GLU A 115 5.56 -0.40 18.85
CA GLU A 115 5.59 0.16 20.21
C GLU A 115 4.98 1.58 20.28
N ILE A 116 4.30 2.01 19.21
CA ILE A 116 3.72 3.33 19.09
C ILE A 116 2.20 3.30 19.24
N THR A 117 1.61 4.43 19.61
CA THR A 117 0.17 4.61 19.56
C THR A 117 -0.30 4.56 18.11
N MET A 118 -1.28 3.70 17.83
CA MET A 118 -1.87 3.50 16.51
C MET A 118 -3.29 4.08 16.48
N PRO A 119 -3.44 5.37 16.11
CA PRO A 119 -4.76 5.98 16.06
C PRO A 119 -5.61 5.33 14.98
N PHE A 120 -6.90 5.20 15.24
CA PHE A 120 -7.87 4.62 14.31
C PHE A 120 -7.54 3.17 13.88
N ILE A 121 -6.90 2.38 14.77
CA ILE A 121 -6.68 0.97 14.51
C ILE A 121 -8.02 0.26 14.33
N MET A 122 -8.12 -0.54 13.28
CA MET A 122 -9.33 -1.31 12.93
C MET A 122 -9.12 -2.79 13.26
N GLU A 123 -10.20 -3.48 13.55
CA GLU A 123 -10.19 -4.94 13.61
C GLU A 123 -10.09 -5.53 12.19
N PRO A 124 -9.54 -6.74 12.02
CA PRO A 124 -9.35 -7.37 10.71
C PRO A 124 -10.63 -7.49 9.90
N GLU A 125 -11.74 -7.83 10.55
CA GLU A 125 -13.05 -8.00 9.92
C GLU A 125 -13.59 -6.69 9.36
N GLU A 126 -13.44 -5.58 10.11
CA GLU A 126 -13.80 -4.25 9.65
C GLU A 126 -12.93 -3.83 8.46
N ALA A 127 -11.64 -4.04 8.56
CA ALA A 127 -10.70 -3.71 7.49
C ALA A 127 -10.99 -4.51 6.21
N ALA A 128 -11.31 -5.81 6.34
CA ALA A 128 -11.67 -6.67 5.22
C ALA A 128 -12.98 -6.22 4.56
N THR A 129 -14.00 -5.87 5.35
CA THR A 129 -15.26 -5.33 4.83
C THR A 129 -15.01 -4.07 4.00
N ARG A 130 -14.27 -3.10 4.55
CA ARG A 130 -13.91 -1.85 3.84
C ARG A 130 -13.07 -2.11 2.58
N PHE A 131 -12.23 -3.13 2.61
CA PHE A 131 -11.41 -3.52 1.46
C PHE A 131 -12.30 -4.03 0.32
N VAL A 132 -13.22 -4.96 0.62
CA VAL A 132 -14.17 -5.51 -0.36
C VAL A 132 -15.13 -4.44 -0.89
N GLU A 133 -15.61 -3.54 -0.02
CA GLU A 133 -16.41 -2.40 -0.44
C GLU A 133 -15.65 -1.52 -1.43
N ALA A 134 -14.36 -1.23 -1.16
CA ALA A 134 -13.52 -0.44 -2.06
C ALA A 134 -13.33 -1.13 -3.42
N MET A 135 -13.12 -2.45 -3.43
CA MET A 135 -12.99 -3.26 -4.66
C MET A 135 -14.26 -3.18 -5.54
N ASN A 136 -15.43 -3.05 -4.94
CA ASN A 136 -16.70 -2.96 -5.64
C ASN A 136 -17.06 -1.54 -6.11
N THR A 137 -16.10 -0.59 -6.07
CA THR A 137 -16.27 0.76 -6.60
C THR A 137 -15.43 0.96 -7.85
N ASN A 138 -15.79 1.95 -8.67
CA ASN A 138 -14.99 2.39 -9.83
C ASN A 138 -13.86 3.36 -9.44
N ARG A 139 -13.47 3.42 -8.15
CA ARG A 139 -12.42 4.33 -7.68
C ARG A 139 -11.05 3.70 -7.83
N PHE A 140 -10.17 4.36 -8.52
CA PHE A 140 -8.77 3.92 -8.61
C PHE A 140 -8.10 3.85 -7.24
N LYS A 141 -8.25 4.87 -6.39
CA LYS A 141 -7.55 4.95 -5.09
C LYS A 141 -8.54 5.10 -3.94
N THR A 142 -8.43 4.20 -2.97
CA THR A 142 -9.19 4.26 -1.72
C THR A 142 -8.24 4.24 -0.52
N ASN A 143 -8.42 5.20 0.39
CA ASN A 143 -7.69 5.26 1.66
C ASN A 143 -8.69 5.12 2.80
N TYR A 144 -8.41 4.28 3.77
CA TYR A 144 -9.26 4.15 4.95
C TYR A 144 -8.45 3.94 6.25
N PRO A 145 -8.90 4.47 7.40
CA PRO A 145 -10.07 5.36 7.58
C PRO A 145 -9.91 6.67 6.81
N TRP A 146 -10.99 7.20 6.26
CA TRP A 146 -10.95 8.36 5.36
C TRP A 146 -10.21 9.58 5.94
N ALA A 147 -10.52 9.97 7.18
CA ALA A 147 -9.89 11.12 7.81
C ALA A 147 -8.37 10.95 7.94
N PHE A 148 -7.92 9.77 8.37
CA PHE A 148 -6.51 9.44 8.53
C PHE A 148 -5.79 9.36 7.17
N GLY A 149 -6.44 8.78 6.16
CA GLY A 149 -5.94 8.74 4.79
C GLY A 149 -5.80 10.14 4.18
N THR A 150 -6.76 11.03 4.42
CA THR A 150 -6.72 12.44 3.97
C THR A 150 -5.58 13.19 4.65
N PHE A 151 -5.40 12.99 5.96
CA PHE A 151 -4.27 13.56 6.69
C PHE A 151 -2.93 13.15 6.09
N PHE A 152 -2.67 11.83 5.92
CA PHE A 152 -1.40 11.37 5.33
C PHE A 152 -1.20 11.89 3.91
N ARG A 153 -2.24 11.91 3.08
CA ARG A 153 -2.15 12.49 1.75
C ARG A 153 -1.80 13.97 1.76
N SER A 154 -2.34 14.74 2.70
CA SER A 154 -2.05 16.18 2.82
C SER A 154 -0.60 16.45 3.22
N THR A 155 0.07 15.52 3.91
CA THR A 155 1.48 15.67 4.28
C THR A 155 2.41 15.74 3.07
N MET A 156 2.00 15.26 1.90
CA MET A 156 2.77 15.38 0.66
C MET A 156 2.97 16.84 0.23
N PHE A 157 2.05 17.73 0.60
CA PHE A 157 2.12 19.17 0.28
C PHE A 157 2.75 20.00 1.41
N MET A 158 3.05 19.38 2.54
CA MET A 158 3.63 20.03 3.69
C MET A 158 5.13 20.29 3.46
N PRO A 159 5.64 21.52 3.70
CA PRO A 159 7.08 21.79 3.65
C PRO A 159 7.87 20.86 4.59
N ASP A 160 9.09 20.49 4.21
CA ASP A 160 9.91 19.53 4.93
C ASP A 160 10.15 19.92 6.40
N TRP A 161 10.43 21.18 6.66
CA TRP A 161 10.66 21.67 8.02
C TRP A 161 9.45 21.49 8.94
N MET A 162 8.25 21.62 8.39
CA MET A 162 7.00 21.42 9.14
C MET A 162 6.71 19.93 9.32
N TYR A 163 6.93 19.14 8.28
CA TYR A 163 6.74 17.69 8.33
C TYR A 163 7.63 17.04 9.40
N TYR A 164 8.92 17.34 9.38
CA TYR A 164 9.87 16.77 10.34
C TYR A 164 9.66 17.28 11.78
N ARG A 165 9.00 18.41 11.96
CA ARG A 165 8.61 18.87 13.29
C ARG A 165 7.39 18.13 13.84
N VAL A 166 6.50 17.64 12.99
CA VAL A 166 5.27 16.90 13.37
C VAL A 166 5.58 15.43 13.64
N PHE A 167 6.49 14.83 12.87
CA PHE A 167 6.78 13.40 12.93
C PHE A 167 8.16 13.07 13.55
N GLY A 168 9.00 14.00 13.81
CA GLY A 168 10.32 13.86 14.44
C GLY A 168 10.31 14.38 15.87
#